data_f2d51bb8c0fc945cef07279a9462434f
#
_entry.id   f2d51bb8c0fc945cef07279a9462434f
#
_cell.length_a   1.000
_cell.length_b   1.000
_cell.length_c   1.000
_cell.angle_alpha   90.00
_cell.angle_beta   90.00
_cell.angle_gamma   90.00
#
_symmetry.space_group_name_H-M   'P 1'
#
loop_
_entity.id
_entity.type
_entity.pdbx_description
1 polymer ?
#
loop_
_entity_poly.entity_id
_entity_poly.type
_entity_poly.pdbx_seq_one_letter_code
_entity_poly.pdbx_strand_id
1 'polypeptide(L)'
;MELDFRAFGSGGCRTYLIRDRLSAETALIDPAIDRFADYLGLLEREGLRLTHVVDTHTHADHISGAASLADRTGCAYVMHANAPARCVTERVADGAALELAGIRVKVMHTPGHTKDGICLLLGGAVLTGDTLFLDDGGAGRDDLPGGDPGEHYDSLQRILTLPDSTVILPAHDYRERSPSHLGRQKLSNPHLRPRSKEEFVSYLRGLCLGPAEWMKEVLQANYACSRDPRAVAIPSEVNACEVMGGPPAAADAMVPPAELSRRLKEGAAPVLLDVRELFELSGELGHLPGITHIPLGSLEERLGELEAFRDRDIVVICKMGSRAAAAAQFLGQSGFSKVEVLTGGMMRWRRDVG
;
A
#
# COMPACT_ATOMS: atom_id res chain seq x y z
N MET A 1 2.40 -16.83 27.51
CA MET A 1 2.03 -15.73 26.60
C MET A 1 1.37 -16.35 25.39
N GLU A 2 0.11 -16.05 25.15
CA GLU A 2 -0.63 -16.50 23.98
C GLU A 2 -1.02 -15.26 23.15
N LEU A 3 -0.28 -15.01 22.08
CA LEU A 3 -0.48 -13.82 21.26
C LEU A 3 -1.82 -13.89 20.52
N ASP A 4 -2.69 -12.92 20.77
CA ASP A 4 -3.89 -12.63 19.97
C ASP A 4 -3.57 -11.46 19.04
N PHE A 5 -3.76 -11.71 17.77
CA PHE A 5 -3.43 -10.78 16.71
C PHE A 5 -4.62 -10.67 15.76
N ARG A 6 -5.18 -9.46 15.60
CA ARG A 6 -6.34 -9.22 14.74
C ARG A 6 -6.07 -8.05 13.82
N ALA A 7 -6.38 -8.22 12.54
CA ALA A 7 -6.32 -7.15 11.56
C ALA A 7 -7.73 -6.64 11.23
N PHE A 8 -7.86 -5.33 11.12
CA PHE A 8 -9.07 -4.65 10.67
C PHE A 8 -8.74 -3.88 9.40
N GLY A 9 -9.54 -4.05 8.35
CA GLY A 9 -9.34 -3.35 7.08
C GLY A 9 -10.30 -2.17 6.91
N SER A 10 -9.83 -1.11 6.25
CA SER A 10 -10.64 -0.01 5.73
C SER A 10 -9.96 0.55 4.48
N GLY A 11 -10.59 0.40 3.30
CA GLY A 11 -10.07 0.98 2.05
C GLY A 11 -8.64 0.57 1.65
N GLY A 12 -8.18 -0.60 2.10
CA GLY A 12 -6.80 -1.06 1.93
C GLY A 12 -5.89 -0.84 3.14
N CYS A 13 -6.21 0.10 4.03
CA CYS A 13 -5.50 0.32 5.29
C CYS A 13 -5.76 -0.84 6.27
N ARG A 14 -4.75 -1.19 7.05
CA ARG A 14 -4.82 -2.24 8.07
C ARG A 14 -4.44 -1.71 9.43
N THR A 15 -5.39 -1.72 10.36
CA THR A 15 -5.14 -1.53 11.78
C THR A 15 -4.94 -2.90 12.43
N TYR A 16 -3.98 -3.00 13.33
CA TYR A 16 -3.75 -4.25 14.06
C TYR A 16 -4.05 -4.08 15.55
N LEU A 17 -4.80 -5.04 16.11
CA LEU A 17 -4.93 -5.21 17.56
C LEU A 17 -3.99 -6.31 17.99
N ILE A 18 -3.18 -6.05 19.02
CA ILE A 18 -2.29 -7.01 19.64
C ILE A 18 -2.54 -7.10 21.14
N ARG A 19 -2.54 -8.32 21.68
CA ARG A 19 -2.63 -8.58 23.13
C ARG A 19 -2.10 -9.95 23.50
N ASP A 20 -1.75 -10.16 24.75
CA ASP A 20 -1.74 -11.50 25.35
C ASP A 20 -3.19 -11.90 25.63
N ARG A 21 -3.63 -13.07 25.14
CA ARG A 21 -5.00 -13.58 25.36
C ARG A 21 -5.38 -13.72 26.83
N LEU A 22 -4.41 -13.89 27.71
CA LEU A 22 -4.62 -14.00 29.15
C LEU A 22 -4.78 -12.63 29.83
N SER A 23 -4.58 -11.52 29.09
CA SER A 23 -4.70 -10.17 29.60
C SER A 23 -5.92 -9.44 28.99
N ALA A 24 -6.53 -8.57 29.78
CA ALA A 24 -7.51 -7.60 29.28
C ALA A 24 -6.83 -6.39 28.60
N GLU A 25 -5.51 -6.25 28.71
CA GLU A 25 -4.77 -5.17 28.06
C GLU A 25 -4.62 -5.43 26.59
N THR A 26 -4.71 -4.36 25.80
CA THR A 26 -4.53 -4.41 24.34
C THR A 26 -3.83 -3.17 23.84
N ALA A 27 -3.19 -3.30 22.66
CA ALA A 27 -2.64 -2.19 21.90
C ALA A 27 -3.23 -2.19 20.49
N LEU A 28 -3.39 -0.99 19.91
CA LEU A 28 -3.77 -0.79 18.51
C LEU A 28 -2.61 -0.17 17.75
N ILE A 29 -2.37 -0.67 16.54
CA ILE A 29 -1.32 -0.20 15.63
C ILE A 29 -1.98 0.35 14.38
N ASP A 30 -1.59 1.56 13.97
CA ASP A 30 -2.06 2.29 12.80
C ASP A 30 -3.61 2.42 12.73
N PRO A 31 -4.28 2.96 13.78
CA PRO A 31 -5.72 3.09 13.78
C PRO A 31 -6.18 4.28 12.92
N ALA A 32 -7.04 4.03 11.94
CA ALA A 32 -7.68 5.10 11.17
C ALA A 32 -8.84 5.73 11.94
N ILE A 33 -8.99 7.06 11.87
CA ILE A 33 -9.99 7.81 12.66
C ILE A 33 -11.43 7.51 12.26
N ASP A 34 -11.69 7.17 11.02
CA ASP A 34 -13.02 6.82 10.50
C ASP A 34 -13.62 5.59 11.20
N ARG A 35 -12.76 4.74 11.78
CA ARG A 35 -13.15 3.55 12.55
C ARG A 35 -13.09 3.74 14.08
N PHE A 36 -12.94 4.96 14.54
CA PHE A 36 -12.83 5.26 15.97
C PHE A 36 -13.95 4.63 16.82
N ALA A 37 -15.20 4.74 16.38
CA ALA A 37 -16.35 4.17 17.09
C ALA A 37 -16.29 2.62 17.11
N ASP A 38 -15.81 1.99 16.04
CA ASP A 38 -15.67 0.54 15.98
C ASP A 38 -14.66 0.02 17.00
N TYR A 39 -13.51 0.71 17.13
CA TYR A 39 -12.50 0.36 18.14
C TYR A 39 -13.05 0.47 19.54
N LEU A 40 -13.72 1.57 19.91
CA LEU A 40 -14.31 1.73 21.23
C LEU A 40 -15.38 0.67 21.51
N GLY A 41 -16.27 0.42 20.55
CA GLY A 41 -17.30 -0.61 20.67
C GLY A 41 -16.70 -2.02 20.83
N LEU A 42 -15.57 -2.32 20.19
CA LEU A 42 -14.85 -3.58 20.36
C LEU A 42 -14.27 -3.69 21.79
N LEU A 43 -13.57 -2.64 22.25
CA LEU A 43 -12.98 -2.63 23.59
C LEU A 43 -14.06 -2.83 24.67
N GLU A 44 -15.20 -2.18 24.54
CA GLU A 44 -16.31 -2.30 25.45
C GLU A 44 -16.92 -3.71 25.43
N ARG A 45 -17.26 -4.24 24.25
CA ARG A 45 -17.88 -5.57 24.11
C ARG A 45 -17.01 -6.69 24.66
N GLU A 46 -15.69 -6.59 24.51
CA GLU A 46 -14.75 -7.64 24.94
C GLU A 46 -14.12 -7.36 26.31
N GLY A 47 -14.49 -6.25 26.97
CA GLY A 47 -13.93 -5.87 28.25
C GLY A 47 -12.42 -5.60 28.19
N LEU A 48 -11.94 -5.03 27.09
CA LEU A 48 -10.53 -4.76 26.86
C LEU A 48 -10.14 -3.36 27.30
N ARG A 49 -8.93 -3.20 27.83
CA ARG A 49 -8.32 -1.94 28.20
C ARG A 49 -7.23 -1.57 27.22
N LEU A 50 -7.43 -0.52 26.45
CA LEU A 50 -6.40 0.00 25.56
C LEU A 50 -5.31 0.67 26.40
N THR A 51 -4.08 0.15 26.32
CA THR A 51 -2.92 0.66 27.05
C THR A 51 -2.00 1.49 26.17
N HIS A 52 -1.91 1.13 24.90
CA HIS A 52 -1.08 1.80 23.92
C HIS A 52 -1.79 1.89 22.57
N VAL A 53 -1.54 2.99 21.89
CA VAL A 53 -1.81 3.18 20.48
C VAL A 53 -0.49 3.56 19.81
N VAL A 54 -0.17 2.95 18.69
CA VAL A 54 1.09 3.17 17.98
C VAL A 54 0.77 3.53 16.53
N ASP A 55 1.33 4.64 16.03
CA ASP A 55 1.45 4.84 14.61
C ASP A 55 2.87 4.45 14.18
N THR A 56 2.96 3.55 13.21
CA THR A 56 4.26 3.11 12.66
C THR A 56 4.98 4.24 11.93
N HIS A 57 4.24 5.22 11.44
CA HIS A 57 4.74 6.39 10.72
C HIS A 57 3.68 7.49 10.70
N THR A 58 4.01 8.68 10.25
CA THR A 58 3.00 9.71 9.97
C THR A 58 2.26 9.38 8.68
N HIS A 59 1.00 8.98 8.80
CA HIS A 59 0.16 8.59 7.67
C HIS A 59 -0.14 9.75 6.73
N ALA A 60 -0.11 9.48 5.43
CA ALA A 60 -0.43 10.44 4.37
C ALA A 60 -1.75 10.15 3.65
N ASP A 61 -2.35 9.00 3.91
CA ASP A 61 -3.53 8.46 3.24
C ASP A 61 -4.82 8.54 4.07
N HIS A 62 -4.68 8.63 5.40
CA HIS A 62 -5.81 8.78 6.32
C HIS A 62 -5.44 9.62 7.54
N ILE A 63 -6.44 10.15 8.22
CA ILE A 63 -6.25 10.80 9.53
C ILE A 63 -6.11 9.70 10.59
N SER A 64 -5.02 9.75 11.37
CA SER A 64 -4.80 8.81 12.46
C SER A 64 -5.84 8.96 13.56
N GLY A 65 -6.38 7.85 14.04
CA GLY A 65 -7.25 7.77 15.21
C GLY A 65 -6.50 7.78 16.54
N ALA A 66 -5.17 7.69 16.52
CA ALA A 66 -4.36 7.50 17.72
C ALA A 66 -4.54 8.61 18.76
N ALA A 67 -4.49 9.86 18.32
CA ALA A 67 -4.69 11.00 19.22
C ALA A 67 -6.09 11.02 19.87
N SER A 68 -7.14 10.68 19.11
CA SER A 68 -8.51 10.59 19.62
C SER A 68 -8.69 9.43 20.60
N LEU A 69 -8.04 8.29 20.31
CA LEU A 69 -8.04 7.12 21.22
C LEU A 69 -7.32 7.44 22.53
N ALA A 70 -6.15 8.10 22.47
CA ALA A 70 -5.41 8.52 23.65
C ALA A 70 -6.23 9.48 24.52
N ASP A 71 -6.88 10.48 23.92
CA ASP A 71 -7.76 11.41 24.64
C ASP A 71 -8.95 10.68 25.31
N ARG A 72 -9.50 9.67 24.64
CA ARG A 72 -10.72 8.98 25.13
C ARG A 72 -10.44 7.91 26.19
N THR A 73 -9.29 7.22 26.09
CA THR A 73 -8.99 6.05 26.93
C THR A 73 -7.86 6.29 27.94
N GLY A 74 -7.08 7.35 27.76
CA GLY A 74 -5.88 7.64 28.56
C GLY A 74 -4.70 6.73 28.22
N CYS A 75 -4.74 6.01 27.10
CA CYS A 75 -3.62 5.16 26.66
C CYS A 75 -2.41 6.00 26.22
N ALA A 76 -1.22 5.39 26.24
CA ALA A 76 -0.04 6.02 25.67
C ALA A 76 -0.13 6.06 24.13
N TYR A 77 0.21 7.21 23.54
CA TYR A 77 0.37 7.36 22.09
C TYR A 77 1.85 7.32 21.74
N VAL A 78 2.25 6.28 20.99
CA VAL A 78 3.63 5.95 20.70
C VAL A 78 3.95 6.23 19.22
N MET A 79 5.05 6.93 18.96
CA MET A 79 5.67 7.07 17.63
C MET A 79 7.18 7.19 17.77
N HIS A 80 7.89 7.12 16.63
CA HIS A 80 9.34 7.39 16.59
C HIS A 80 9.68 8.82 17.06
N ALA A 81 10.89 9.00 17.59
CA ALA A 81 11.37 10.29 18.08
C ALA A 81 11.35 11.40 17.01
N ASN A 82 11.47 11.04 15.73
CA ASN A 82 11.42 11.97 14.60
C ASN A 82 10.00 12.37 14.18
N ALA A 83 8.95 11.79 14.78
CA ALA A 83 7.57 12.13 14.42
C ALA A 83 7.30 13.61 14.70
N PRO A 84 6.73 14.37 13.74
CA PRO A 84 6.46 15.79 13.91
C PRO A 84 5.23 16.07 14.79
N ALA A 85 4.36 15.08 14.97
CA ALA A 85 3.13 15.20 15.77
C ALA A 85 3.44 15.50 17.24
N ARG A 86 2.83 16.57 17.78
CA ARG A 86 3.11 17.05 19.17
C ARG A 86 2.31 16.33 20.25
N CYS A 87 1.24 15.66 19.88
CA CYS A 87 0.37 14.91 20.79
C CYS A 87 0.90 13.53 21.18
N VAL A 88 1.99 13.10 20.59
CA VAL A 88 2.68 11.84 20.94
C VAL A 88 3.17 11.92 22.38
N THR A 89 2.71 10.98 23.22
CA THR A 89 3.04 10.95 24.63
C THR A 89 4.28 10.14 24.95
N GLU A 90 4.60 9.17 24.10
CA GLU A 90 5.79 8.32 24.24
C GLU A 90 6.56 8.26 22.92
N ARG A 91 7.84 8.65 22.94
CA ARG A 91 8.72 8.69 21.77
C ARG A 91 9.77 7.60 21.86
N VAL A 92 9.87 6.81 20.80
CA VAL A 92 10.80 5.68 20.75
C VAL A 92 11.93 5.92 19.78
N ALA A 93 13.07 5.25 20.02
CA ALA A 93 14.22 5.26 19.14
C ALA A 93 14.48 3.86 18.55
N ASP A 94 15.42 3.81 17.59
CA ASP A 94 15.88 2.56 17.01
C ASP A 94 16.40 1.60 18.08
N GLY A 95 16.03 0.33 17.98
CA GLY A 95 16.43 -0.73 18.91
C GLY A 95 15.70 -0.71 20.26
N ALA A 96 14.81 0.26 20.53
CA ALA A 96 14.03 0.30 21.75
C ALA A 96 13.21 -1.00 21.93
N ALA A 97 13.07 -1.41 23.18
CA ALA A 97 12.17 -2.48 23.58
C ALA A 97 10.92 -1.84 24.24
N LEU A 98 9.77 -2.07 23.63
CA LEU A 98 8.48 -1.68 24.18
C LEU A 98 7.79 -2.89 24.82
N GLU A 99 6.94 -2.60 25.80
CA GLU A 99 6.00 -3.59 26.32
C GLU A 99 4.57 -3.13 25.97
N LEU A 100 4.03 -3.67 24.89
CA LEU A 100 2.70 -3.35 24.40
C LEU A 100 1.71 -4.42 24.86
N ALA A 101 0.82 -4.09 25.79
CA ALA A 101 -0.20 -5.02 26.30
C ALA A 101 0.39 -6.35 26.81
N GLY A 102 1.51 -6.30 27.54
CA GLY A 102 2.23 -7.48 28.04
C GLY A 102 3.08 -8.22 27.00
N ILE A 103 3.17 -7.69 25.78
CA ILE A 103 3.95 -8.27 24.70
C ILE A 103 5.24 -7.46 24.49
N ARG A 104 6.38 -8.14 24.53
CA ARG A 104 7.67 -7.51 24.24
C ARG A 104 7.82 -7.30 22.72
N VAL A 105 7.94 -6.05 22.32
CA VAL A 105 8.09 -5.58 20.93
C VAL A 105 9.42 -4.86 20.79
N LYS A 106 10.19 -5.18 19.73
CA LYS A 106 11.40 -4.46 19.40
C LYS A 106 11.14 -3.48 18.28
N VAL A 107 11.55 -2.24 18.47
CA VAL A 107 11.45 -1.17 17.46
C VAL A 107 12.64 -1.24 16.49
N MET A 108 12.38 -1.18 15.20
CA MET A 108 13.39 -0.98 14.16
C MET A 108 13.03 0.31 13.41
N HIS A 109 13.87 1.34 13.50
CA HIS A 109 13.68 2.58 12.72
C HIS A 109 13.94 2.30 11.25
N THR A 110 12.94 2.55 10.42
CA THR A 110 12.94 2.24 8.97
C THR A 110 12.50 3.48 8.18
N PRO A 111 13.32 4.55 8.15
CA PRO A 111 13.01 5.73 7.37
C PRO A 111 13.06 5.43 5.87
N GLY A 112 12.39 6.28 5.08
CA GLY A 112 12.38 6.18 3.63
C GLY A 112 11.05 6.56 3.04
N HIS A 113 9.95 5.88 3.40
CA HIS A 113 8.58 6.36 3.12
C HIS A 113 8.31 7.67 3.90
N THR A 114 8.65 7.66 5.18
CA THR A 114 8.68 8.85 6.06
C THR A 114 9.96 8.86 6.89
N LYS A 115 10.30 10.01 7.52
CA LYS A 115 11.47 10.11 8.41
C LYS A 115 11.26 9.44 9.77
N ASP A 116 10.04 9.20 10.16
CA ASP A 116 9.64 8.62 11.44
C ASP A 116 9.18 7.17 11.34
N GLY A 117 9.32 6.54 10.16
CA GLY A 117 8.89 5.17 9.91
C GLY A 117 9.57 4.17 10.85
N ILE A 118 8.78 3.28 11.46
CA ILE A 118 9.28 2.17 12.27
C ILE A 118 8.63 0.85 11.87
N CYS A 119 9.39 -0.22 11.97
CA CYS A 119 8.87 -1.57 12.00
C CYS A 119 8.83 -2.09 13.45
N LEU A 120 7.82 -2.90 13.78
CA LEU A 120 7.65 -3.48 15.10
C LEU A 120 7.83 -5.01 15.01
N LEU A 121 8.84 -5.54 15.69
CA LEU A 121 9.17 -6.97 15.68
C LEU A 121 8.59 -7.64 16.92
N LEU A 122 7.76 -8.67 16.73
CA LEU A 122 7.12 -9.42 17.80
C LEU A 122 6.84 -10.87 17.37
N GLY A 123 7.18 -11.84 18.22
CA GLY A 123 6.71 -13.23 18.11
C GLY A 123 6.99 -13.94 16.77
N GLY A 124 8.06 -13.56 16.04
CA GLY A 124 8.35 -14.12 14.70
C GLY A 124 7.65 -13.41 13.56
N ALA A 125 6.99 -12.29 13.84
CA ALA A 125 6.38 -11.39 12.85
C ALA A 125 7.01 -10.00 12.90
N VAL A 126 6.83 -9.23 11.83
CA VAL A 126 7.17 -7.81 11.76
C VAL A 126 6.01 -7.03 11.15
N LEU A 127 5.54 -6.02 11.90
CA LEU A 127 4.65 -5.00 11.33
C LEU A 127 5.53 -3.99 10.62
N THR A 128 5.36 -3.88 9.32
CA THR A 128 6.27 -3.10 8.46
C THR A 128 5.79 -1.69 8.16
N GLY A 129 4.60 -1.31 8.65
CA GLY A 129 4.00 -0.06 8.24
C GLY A 129 3.96 0.02 6.70
N ASP A 130 4.40 1.16 6.17
CA ASP A 130 4.53 1.38 4.73
C ASP A 130 5.97 1.19 4.21
N THR A 131 6.86 0.65 5.03
CA THR A 131 8.23 0.34 4.58
C THR A 131 8.25 -0.82 3.59
N LEU A 132 7.35 -1.82 3.76
CA LEU A 132 7.26 -2.99 2.88
C LEU A 132 5.83 -3.52 2.85
N PHE A 133 5.28 -3.72 1.65
CA PHE A 133 4.01 -4.38 1.40
C PHE A 133 4.21 -5.83 0.94
N LEU A 134 3.11 -6.50 0.57
CA LEU A 134 3.17 -7.88 0.11
C LEU A 134 3.21 -7.96 -1.42
N ASP A 135 4.03 -8.89 -1.91
CA ASP A 135 4.13 -9.27 -3.33
C ASP A 135 4.30 -8.04 -4.24
N ASP A 136 3.50 -7.93 -5.29
CA ASP A 136 3.52 -6.83 -6.24
C ASP A 136 3.02 -5.47 -5.69
N GLY A 137 2.55 -5.43 -4.44
CA GLY A 137 2.31 -4.17 -3.72
C GLY A 137 3.58 -3.36 -3.46
N GLY A 138 4.73 -4.04 -3.44
CA GLY A 138 6.03 -3.38 -3.32
C GLY A 138 6.25 -2.77 -1.93
N ALA A 139 6.21 -1.44 -1.85
CA ALA A 139 6.40 -0.66 -0.64
C ALA A 139 5.65 0.68 -0.75
N GLY A 140 5.61 1.46 0.31
CA GLY A 140 5.05 2.81 0.31
C GLY A 140 5.86 3.77 -0.57
N ARG A 141 5.18 4.79 -1.10
CA ARG A 141 5.81 5.86 -1.88
C ARG A 141 6.75 6.70 -1.03
N ASP A 142 7.80 7.21 -1.62
CA ASP A 142 8.84 8.02 -0.94
C ASP A 142 9.03 9.41 -1.55
N ASP A 143 8.09 9.84 -2.40
CA ASP A 143 8.09 11.16 -3.06
C ASP A 143 7.29 12.24 -2.30
N LEU A 144 6.75 11.89 -1.13
CA LEU A 144 6.06 12.82 -0.23
C LEU A 144 7.05 13.56 0.68
N PRO A 145 6.64 14.69 1.32
CA PRO A 145 7.48 15.39 2.27
C PRO A 145 8.02 14.48 3.37
N GLY A 146 9.34 14.38 3.47
CA GLY A 146 10.04 13.48 4.41
C GLY A 146 10.45 12.14 3.82
N GLY A 147 10.01 11.81 2.59
CA GLY A 147 10.45 10.60 1.91
C GLY A 147 11.89 10.70 1.38
N ASP A 148 12.59 9.57 1.31
CA ASP A 148 13.94 9.45 0.76
C ASP A 148 14.18 8.01 0.27
N PRO A 149 14.34 7.80 -1.06
CA PRO A 149 14.52 6.47 -1.63
C PRO A 149 15.83 5.80 -1.20
N GLY A 150 16.86 6.57 -0.85
CA GLY A 150 18.13 6.02 -0.36
C GLY A 150 18.01 5.47 1.06
N GLU A 151 17.32 6.18 1.95
CA GLU A 151 16.98 5.67 3.30
C GLU A 151 16.04 4.47 3.22
N HIS A 152 15.08 4.49 2.26
CA HIS A 152 14.16 3.37 2.04
C HIS A 152 14.91 2.11 1.66
N TYR A 153 15.88 2.21 0.75
CA TYR A 153 16.77 1.09 0.42
C TYR A 153 17.46 0.54 1.66
N ASP A 154 18.10 1.38 2.47
CA ASP A 154 18.82 0.96 3.67
C ASP A 154 17.86 0.27 4.67
N SER A 155 16.64 0.78 4.81
CA SER A 155 15.60 0.19 5.64
C SER A 155 15.16 -1.19 5.15
N LEU A 156 14.96 -1.36 3.83
CA LEU A 156 14.67 -2.66 3.24
C LEU A 156 15.83 -3.64 3.44
N GLN A 157 17.10 -3.20 3.31
CA GLN A 157 18.25 -4.06 3.59
C GLN A 157 18.27 -4.53 5.06
N ARG A 158 17.86 -3.70 6.01
CA ARG A 158 17.71 -4.11 7.42
C ARG A 158 16.61 -5.17 7.58
N ILE A 159 15.46 -5.01 6.95
CA ILE A 159 14.39 -6.02 6.97
C ILE A 159 14.88 -7.34 6.37
N LEU A 160 15.67 -7.29 5.30
CA LEU A 160 16.23 -8.49 4.64
C LEU A 160 17.20 -9.29 5.53
N THR A 161 17.71 -8.73 6.64
CA THR A 161 18.53 -9.46 7.63
C THR A 161 17.69 -10.35 8.57
N LEU A 162 16.35 -10.19 8.59
CA LEU A 162 15.48 -11.02 9.40
C LEU A 162 15.39 -12.44 8.83
N PRO A 163 15.03 -13.45 9.66
CA PRO A 163 14.82 -14.82 9.19
C PRO A 163 13.78 -14.91 8.08
N ASP A 164 13.97 -15.79 7.11
CA ASP A 164 13.03 -16.01 6.00
C ASP A 164 11.63 -16.45 6.47
N SER A 165 11.54 -17.05 7.65
CA SER A 165 10.28 -17.43 8.29
C SER A 165 9.52 -16.28 8.95
N THR A 166 10.10 -15.05 8.97
CA THR A 166 9.44 -13.88 9.58
C THR A 166 8.18 -13.52 8.79
N VAL A 167 7.05 -13.46 9.48
CA VAL A 167 5.76 -13.07 8.89
C VAL A 167 5.75 -11.56 8.66
N ILE A 168 5.39 -11.11 7.46
CA ILE A 168 5.29 -9.69 7.09
C ILE A 168 3.83 -9.23 7.25
N LEU A 169 3.65 -8.14 7.98
CA LEU A 169 2.35 -7.56 8.32
C LEU A 169 2.36 -6.06 7.98
N PRO A 170 1.97 -5.67 6.75
CA PRO A 170 2.03 -4.29 6.29
C PRO A 170 0.84 -3.47 6.77
N ALA A 171 0.98 -2.12 6.81
CA ALA A 171 -0.14 -1.22 7.08
C ALA A 171 -1.13 -1.11 5.91
N HIS A 172 -0.77 -1.59 4.72
CA HIS A 172 -1.65 -1.59 3.56
C HIS A 172 -1.66 -2.91 2.81
N ASP A 173 -2.86 -3.31 2.40
CA ASP A 173 -3.07 -4.38 1.43
C ASP A 173 -4.41 -4.19 0.71
N TYR A 174 -4.34 -3.69 -0.50
CA TYR A 174 -5.49 -3.40 -1.36
C TYR A 174 -6.08 -4.62 -2.06
N ARG A 175 -5.56 -5.83 -1.81
CA ARG A 175 -5.98 -7.08 -2.48
C ARG A 175 -6.35 -8.20 -1.52
N GLU A 176 -6.47 -7.89 -0.23
CA GLU A 176 -6.85 -8.86 0.82
C GLU A 176 -5.98 -10.12 0.82
N ARG A 177 -4.66 -9.96 0.58
CA ARG A 177 -3.72 -11.08 0.57
C ARG A 177 -3.59 -11.71 1.94
N SER A 178 -3.35 -13.01 1.97
CA SER A 178 -2.98 -13.70 3.20
C SER A 178 -1.60 -13.25 3.69
N PRO A 179 -1.34 -13.24 5.01
CA PRO A 179 -0.01 -12.99 5.54
C PRO A 179 1.04 -13.89 4.87
N SER A 180 2.20 -13.33 4.58
CA SER A 180 3.28 -14.00 3.86
C SER A 180 4.58 -13.88 4.63
N HIS A 181 5.54 -14.77 4.34
CA HIS A 181 6.85 -14.78 4.97
C HIS A 181 7.88 -14.01 4.14
N LEU A 182 8.90 -13.46 4.82
CA LEU A 182 9.97 -12.69 4.18
C LEU A 182 10.68 -13.48 3.06
N GLY A 183 10.91 -14.77 3.24
CA GLY A 183 11.52 -15.61 2.21
C GLY A 183 10.74 -15.64 0.90
N ARG A 184 9.40 -15.66 0.97
CA ARG A 184 8.54 -15.52 -0.23
C ARG A 184 8.63 -14.10 -0.81
N GLN A 185 8.62 -13.09 0.04
CA GLN A 185 8.70 -11.69 -0.40
C GLN A 185 10.01 -11.37 -1.13
N LYS A 186 11.12 -11.99 -0.73
CA LYS A 186 12.41 -11.90 -1.46
C LYS A 186 12.30 -12.35 -2.92
N LEU A 187 11.36 -13.25 -3.23
CA LEU A 187 11.17 -13.79 -4.59
C LEU A 187 10.11 -13.00 -5.38
N SER A 188 9.04 -12.54 -4.72
CA SER A 188 7.86 -11.97 -5.38
C SER A 188 7.82 -10.44 -5.36
N ASN A 189 8.40 -9.79 -4.33
CA ASN A 189 8.28 -8.35 -4.18
C ASN A 189 9.31 -7.60 -5.06
N PRO A 190 8.88 -6.69 -5.95
CA PRO A 190 9.77 -5.98 -6.85
C PRO A 190 10.74 -5.03 -6.15
N HIS A 191 10.42 -4.53 -4.94
CA HIS A 191 11.29 -3.67 -4.14
C HIS A 191 12.42 -4.43 -3.47
N LEU A 192 12.28 -5.75 -3.29
CA LEU A 192 13.30 -6.61 -2.67
C LEU A 192 14.21 -7.31 -3.69
N ARG A 193 14.02 -7.08 -4.99
CA ARG A 193 14.91 -7.63 -6.02
C ARG A 193 16.34 -7.15 -5.81
N PRO A 194 17.34 -8.03 -5.93
CA PRO A 194 18.74 -7.64 -5.78
C PRO A 194 19.15 -6.53 -6.75
N ARG A 195 19.63 -5.42 -6.23
CA ARG A 195 20.14 -4.25 -6.99
C ARG A 195 21.01 -3.39 -6.09
N SER A 196 21.84 -2.52 -6.67
CA SER A 196 22.58 -1.51 -5.91
C SER A 196 21.63 -0.43 -5.38
N LYS A 197 22.12 0.37 -4.44
CA LYS A 197 21.35 1.50 -3.89
C LYS A 197 21.03 2.53 -4.98
N GLU A 198 21.99 2.80 -5.87
CA GLU A 198 21.85 3.73 -7.00
C GLU A 198 20.79 3.24 -8.01
N GLU A 199 20.80 1.94 -8.31
CA GLU A 199 19.78 1.31 -9.17
C GLU A 199 18.39 1.36 -8.53
N PHE A 200 18.29 1.14 -7.21
CA PHE A 200 17.02 1.25 -6.49
C PHE A 200 16.48 2.67 -6.49
N VAL A 201 17.32 3.66 -6.18
CA VAL A 201 16.96 5.08 -6.23
C VAL A 201 16.52 5.49 -7.64
N SER A 202 17.24 5.03 -8.67
CA SER A 202 16.87 5.28 -10.07
C SER A 202 15.54 4.63 -10.42
N TYR A 203 15.31 3.40 -9.97
CA TYR A 203 14.05 2.68 -10.13
C TYR A 203 12.88 3.46 -9.51
N LEU A 204 12.98 3.87 -8.23
CA LEU A 204 11.90 4.61 -7.57
C LEU A 204 11.64 5.98 -8.21
N ARG A 205 12.68 6.71 -8.59
CA ARG A 205 12.54 8.00 -9.30
C ARG A 205 11.92 7.86 -10.68
N GLY A 206 12.07 6.70 -11.31
CA GLY A 206 11.42 6.36 -12.57
C GLY A 206 9.93 6.02 -12.43
N LEU A 207 9.43 5.83 -11.20
CA LEU A 207 8.02 5.60 -10.93
C LEU A 207 7.31 6.96 -10.95
N CYS A 208 6.56 7.27 -12.00
CA CYS A 208 5.72 8.47 -12.02
C CYS A 208 4.48 8.22 -11.16
N LEU A 209 4.60 8.53 -9.89
CA LEU A 209 3.48 8.51 -8.96
C LEU A 209 2.61 9.74 -9.23
N GLY A 210 1.29 9.55 -9.31
CA GLY A 210 0.35 10.63 -9.57
C GLY A 210 0.39 11.72 -8.50
N PRO A 211 -0.13 12.92 -8.79
CA PRO A 211 -0.16 14.03 -7.84
C PRO A 211 -0.88 13.63 -6.56
N ALA A 212 -0.30 13.99 -5.43
CA ALA A 212 -0.77 13.63 -4.11
C ALA A 212 -0.94 14.87 -3.21
N GLU A 213 -1.53 15.94 -3.75
CA GLU A 213 -1.69 17.19 -2.99
C GLU A 213 -2.54 16.98 -1.73
N TRP A 214 -3.66 16.22 -1.84
CA TRP A 214 -4.47 15.86 -0.69
C TRP A 214 -3.70 15.07 0.37
N MET A 215 -2.71 14.25 -0.03
CA MET A 215 -1.85 13.51 0.91
C MET A 215 -0.98 14.47 1.73
N LYS A 216 -0.52 15.58 1.15
CA LYS A 216 0.20 16.63 1.89
C LYS A 216 -0.70 17.30 2.93
N GLU A 217 -1.99 17.49 2.60
CA GLU A 217 -2.98 18.01 3.55
C GLU A 217 -3.23 17.02 4.69
N VAL A 218 -3.31 15.73 4.40
CA VAL A 218 -3.42 14.67 5.43
C VAL A 218 -2.19 14.66 6.35
N LEU A 219 -0.97 14.75 5.79
CA LEU A 219 0.25 14.87 6.59
C LEU A 219 0.17 16.08 7.55
N GLN A 220 -0.25 17.26 7.07
CA GLN A 220 -0.39 18.45 7.91
C GLN A 220 -1.43 18.27 9.01
N ALA A 221 -2.56 17.61 8.70
CA ALA A 221 -3.59 17.31 9.70
C ALA A 221 -3.07 16.34 10.77
N ASN A 222 -2.30 15.32 10.39
CA ASN A 222 -1.66 14.40 11.33
C ASN A 222 -0.55 15.06 12.15
N TYR A 223 0.24 15.98 11.57
CA TYR A 223 1.21 16.80 12.32
C TYR A 223 0.52 17.66 13.37
N ALA A 224 -0.65 18.21 13.02
CA ALA A 224 -1.47 19.00 13.93
C ALA A 224 -2.28 18.14 14.92
N CYS A 225 -2.16 16.81 14.83
CA CYS A 225 -2.93 15.87 15.66
C CYS A 225 -4.45 16.07 15.53
N SER A 226 -4.97 16.14 14.31
CA SER A 226 -6.40 16.34 14.04
C SER A 226 -7.26 15.26 14.71
N ARG A 227 -8.41 15.67 15.24
CA ARG A 227 -9.47 14.78 15.76
C ARG A 227 -10.70 14.79 14.87
N ASP A 228 -10.67 15.55 13.80
CA ASP A 228 -11.78 15.63 12.84
C ASP A 228 -11.55 14.67 11.67
N PRO A 229 -12.38 13.63 11.51
CA PRO A 229 -12.27 12.71 10.36
C PRO A 229 -12.53 13.41 9.02
N ARG A 230 -13.07 14.62 9.01
CA ARG A 230 -13.36 15.42 7.83
C ARG A 230 -12.38 16.57 7.62
N ALA A 231 -11.27 16.59 8.36
CA ALA A 231 -10.26 17.65 8.25
C ALA A 231 -9.68 17.78 6.85
N VAL A 232 -9.68 16.70 6.08
CA VAL A 232 -9.24 16.63 4.69
C VAL A 232 -10.24 15.83 3.86
N ALA A 233 -10.50 16.26 2.63
CA ALA A 233 -11.30 15.49 1.69
C ALA A 233 -10.44 14.38 1.06
N ILE A 234 -10.48 13.19 1.64
CA ILE A 234 -9.73 12.03 1.18
C ILE A 234 -10.53 11.33 0.08
N PRO A 235 -9.98 11.11 -1.13
CA PRO A 235 -10.65 10.39 -2.19
C PRO A 235 -10.88 8.93 -1.79
N SER A 236 -12.13 8.47 -1.81
CA SER A 236 -12.55 7.12 -1.35
C SER A 236 -12.06 5.95 -2.21
N GLU A 237 -11.44 6.22 -3.35
CA GLU A 237 -11.19 5.22 -4.39
C GLU A 237 -9.72 5.16 -4.86
N VAL A 238 -8.78 5.69 -4.10
CA VAL A 238 -7.37 5.74 -4.48
C VAL A 238 -6.56 4.76 -3.63
N ASN A 239 -5.82 3.85 -4.29
CA ASN A 239 -4.75 3.08 -3.63
C ASN A 239 -3.57 4.03 -3.35
N ALA A 240 -3.67 4.80 -2.28
CA ALA A 240 -2.86 5.99 -2.05
C ALA A 240 -1.37 5.69 -1.84
N CYS A 241 -1.08 4.60 -1.14
CA CYS A 241 0.28 4.29 -0.68
C CYS A 241 0.98 3.20 -1.50
N GLU A 242 0.25 2.43 -2.31
CA GLU A 242 0.84 1.36 -3.10
C GLU A 242 1.61 1.93 -4.30
N VAL A 243 2.93 1.80 -4.26
CA VAL A 243 3.80 2.02 -5.42
C VAL A 243 3.75 0.75 -6.26
N MET A 244 2.79 0.67 -7.16
CA MET A 244 2.72 -0.40 -8.15
C MET A 244 3.87 -0.20 -9.14
N GLY A 245 4.92 -1.02 -8.95
CA GLY A 245 6.19 -0.85 -9.63
C GLY A 245 6.15 -1.07 -11.13
N GLY A 246 6.50 -0.06 -11.84
CA GLY A 246 6.95 0.02 -13.20
C GLY A 246 7.09 1.48 -13.58
N PRO A 247 8.14 1.90 -14.30
CA PRO A 247 8.09 3.21 -14.93
C PRO A 247 6.79 3.29 -15.74
N PRO A 248 6.11 4.45 -15.79
CA PRO A 248 5.01 4.60 -16.72
C PRO A 248 5.54 4.21 -18.10
N ALA A 249 4.74 3.49 -18.85
CA ALA A 249 4.90 3.48 -20.28
C ALA A 249 5.16 4.94 -20.70
N ALA A 250 6.15 5.18 -21.55
CA ALA A 250 6.48 6.52 -22.02
C ALA A 250 5.19 7.31 -22.26
N ALA A 251 5.18 8.63 -22.03
CA ALA A 251 3.95 9.42 -22.12
C ALA A 251 3.19 9.17 -23.44
N ASP A 252 3.92 8.74 -24.49
CA ASP A 252 3.40 8.34 -25.81
C ASP A 252 2.69 6.96 -25.78
N ALA A 253 2.80 6.19 -24.69
CA ALA A 253 2.18 4.87 -24.53
C ALA A 253 0.91 4.90 -23.64
N MET A 254 0.33 6.07 -23.41
CA MET A 254 -0.90 6.25 -22.64
C MET A 254 -2.03 6.67 -23.57
N VAL A 255 -3.15 5.91 -23.58
CA VAL A 255 -4.32 6.25 -24.38
C VAL A 255 -5.46 6.79 -23.51
N PRO A 256 -5.91 8.04 -23.73
CA PRO A 256 -7.08 8.58 -23.02
C PRO A 256 -8.37 7.82 -23.36
N PRO A 257 -9.37 7.73 -22.44
CA PRO A 257 -10.64 7.07 -22.69
C PRO A 257 -11.37 7.56 -23.95
N ALA A 258 -11.40 8.87 -24.18
CA ALA A 258 -12.03 9.47 -25.36
C ALA A 258 -11.38 9.01 -26.67
N GLU A 259 -10.04 8.92 -26.69
CA GLU A 259 -9.29 8.46 -27.86
C GLU A 259 -9.50 6.97 -28.11
N LEU A 260 -9.46 6.12 -27.08
CA LEU A 260 -9.78 4.71 -27.23
C LEU A 260 -11.22 4.51 -27.74
N SER A 261 -12.19 5.27 -27.18
CA SER A 261 -13.57 5.22 -27.64
C SER A 261 -13.71 5.58 -29.12
N ARG A 262 -12.96 6.58 -29.59
CA ARG A 262 -12.92 6.97 -30.99
C ARG A 262 -12.37 5.82 -31.85
N ARG A 263 -11.21 5.24 -31.52
CA ARG A 263 -10.61 4.10 -32.24
C ARG A 263 -11.55 2.90 -32.34
N LEU A 264 -12.26 2.59 -31.24
CA LEU A 264 -13.24 1.49 -31.23
C LEU A 264 -14.41 1.73 -32.17
N LYS A 265 -14.93 2.98 -32.24
CA LYS A 265 -16.04 3.36 -33.14
C LYS A 265 -15.65 3.39 -34.62
N GLU A 266 -14.40 3.77 -34.92
CA GLU A 266 -13.89 3.86 -36.29
C GLU A 266 -13.42 2.51 -36.87
N GLY A 267 -13.52 1.43 -36.12
CA GLY A 267 -13.12 0.09 -36.56
C GLY A 267 -11.61 -0.17 -36.51
N ALA A 268 -10.82 0.76 -35.96
CA ALA A 268 -9.36 0.63 -35.72
C ALA A 268 -9.10 0.06 -34.31
N ALA A 269 -9.85 -1.00 -33.95
CA ALA A 269 -9.82 -1.54 -32.59
C ALA A 269 -8.49 -2.22 -32.28
N PRO A 270 -7.73 -1.75 -31.24
CA PRO A 270 -6.58 -2.47 -30.71
C PRO A 270 -7.03 -3.78 -30.02
N VAL A 271 -6.08 -4.64 -29.70
CA VAL A 271 -6.33 -5.74 -28.77
C VAL A 271 -6.54 -5.15 -27.38
N LEU A 272 -7.66 -5.42 -26.75
CA LEU A 272 -7.98 -4.96 -25.41
C LEU A 272 -7.58 -6.05 -24.42
N LEU A 273 -6.55 -5.82 -23.61
CA LEU A 273 -6.10 -6.76 -22.57
C LEU A 273 -6.51 -6.25 -21.20
N ASP A 274 -7.51 -6.90 -20.59
CA ASP A 274 -7.93 -6.58 -19.21
C ASP A 274 -7.16 -7.47 -18.23
N VAL A 275 -6.38 -6.84 -17.35
CA VAL A 275 -5.50 -7.52 -16.38
C VAL A 275 -6.07 -7.50 -14.95
N ARG A 276 -7.36 -7.22 -14.81
CA ARG A 276 -8.07 -7.28 -13.52
C ARG A 276 -8.39 -8.73 -13.16
N GLU A 277 -8.81 -8.93 -11.90
CA GLU A 277 -9.33 -10.22 -11.47
C GLU A 277 -10.71 -10.51 -12.08
N LEU A 278 -11.04 -11.80 -12.25
CA LEU A 278 -12.27 -12.23 -12.93
C LEU A 278 -13.53 -11.62 -12.30
N PHE A 279 -13.59 -11.51 -10.97
CA PHE A 279 -14.75 -10.95 -10.26
C PHE A 279 -14.94 -9.44 -10.54
N GLU A 280 -13.86 -8.70 -10.86
CA GLU A 280 -13.94 -7.27 -11.18
C GLU A 280 -14.66 -7.01 -12.52
N LEU A 281 -14.63 -7.96 -13.43
CA LEU A 281 -15.27 -7.83 -14.75
C LEU A 281 -16.81 -7.80 -14.67
N SER A 282 -17.37 -8.46 -13.66
CA SER A 282 -18.80 -8.51 -13.37
C SER A 282 -19.25 -7.48 -12.31
N GLY A 283 -18.31 -6.69 -11.77
CA GLY A 283 -18.60 -5.63 -10.80
C GLY A 283 -19.19 -4.36 -11.44
N GLU A 284 -19.36 -3.31 -10.65
CA GLU A 284 -19.99 -2.03 -11.07
C GLU A 284 -19.33 -1.37 -12.28
N LEU A 285 -18.01 -1.51 -12.42
CA LEU A 285 -17.27 -0.96 -13.56
C LEU A 285 -17.49 -1.77 -14.85
N GLY A 286 -17.98 -3.03 -14.75
CA GLY A 286 -18.10 -3.91 -15.90
C GLY A 286 -16.79 -4.09 -16.65
N HIS A 287 -16.85 -4.38 -17.95
CA HIS A 287 -15.67 -4.50 -18.83
C HIS A 287 -16.01 -3.98 -20.24
N LEU A 288 -14.99 -3.75 -21.04
CA LEU A 288 -15.17 -3.40 -22.45
C LEU A 288 -15.52 -4.65 -23.28
N PRO A 289 -16.30 -4.53 -24.35
CA PRO A 289 -16.61 -5.65 -25.21
C PRO A 289 -15.36 -6.12 -25.98
N GLY A 290 -15.20 -7.44 -26.16
CA GLY A 290 -14.14 -8.02 -26.94
C GLY A 290 -12.75 -8.04 -26.28
N ILE A 291 -12.71 -7.94 -24.95
CA ILE A 291 -11.43 -8.05 -24.20
C ILE A 291 -10.84 -9.45 -24.28
N THR A 292 -9.51 -9.51 -24.29
CA THR A 292 -8.74 -10.66 -23.82
C THR A 292 -8.52 -10.49 -22.32
N HIS A 293 -8.88 -11.49 -21.52
CA HIS A 293 -8.76 -11.39 -20.06
C HIS A 293 -7.64 -12.30 -19.55
N ILE A 294 -6.61 -11.69 -18.99
CA ILE A 294 -5.52 -12.40 -18.30
C ILE A 294 -5.18 -11.58 -17.06
N PRO A 295 -5.54 -12.06 -15.85
CA PRO A 295 -5.16 -11.38 -14.61
C PRO A 295 -3.65 -11.13 -14.54
N LEU A 296 -3.24 -9.97 -14.01
CA LEU A 296 -1.82 -9.60 -13.92
C LEU A 296 -0.95 -10.69 -13.28
N GLY A 297 -1.46 -11.34 -12.23
CA GLY A 297 -0.76 -12.42 -11.55
C GLY A 297 -0.55 -13.70 -12.38
N SER A 298 -1.30 -13.87 -13.49
CA SER A 298 -1.20 -15.02 -14.39
C SER A 298 -0.57 -14.65 -15.74
N LEU A 299 -0.17 -13.39 -15.93
CA LEU A 299 0.25 -12.88 -17.25
C LEU A 299 1.53 -13.56 -17.75
N GLU A 300 2.48 -13.84 -16.87
CA GLU A 300 3.74 -14.52 -17.20
C GLU A 300 3.48 -15.95 -17.68
N GLU A 301 2.68 -16.71 -16.94
CA GLU A 301 2.35 -18.11 -17.26
C GLU A 301 1.51 -18.23 -18.54
N ARG A 302 0.68 -17.22 -18.83
CA ARG A 302 -0.26 -17.20 -19.95
C ARG A 302 0.21 -16.32 -21.12
N LEU A 303 1.47 -15.88 -21.11
CA LEU A 303 2.03 -15.01 -22.16
C LEU A 303 1.88 -15.60 -23.58
N GLY A 304 1.95 -16.92 -23.70
CA GLY A 304 1.77 -17.63 -24.97
C GLY A 304 0.41 -17.38 -25.65
N GLU A 305 -0.63 -17.01 -24.88
CA GLU A 305 -1.94 -16.68 -25.45
C GLU A 305 -1.93 -15.34 -26.22
N LEU A 306 -0.92 -14.50 -25.97
CA LEU A 306 -0.78 -13.19 -26.60
C LEU A 306 0.18 -13.21 -27.81
N GLU A 307 0.87 -14.33 -28.12
CA GLU A 307 1.84 -14.41 -29.21
C GLU A 307 1.27 -14.00 -30.58
N ALA A 308 0.00 -14.31 -30.84
CA ALA A 308 -0.70 -13.90 -32.06
C ALA A 308 -0.87 -12.39 -32.22
N PHE A 309 -0.63 -11.63 -31.12
CA PHE A 309 -0.81 -10.18 -31.05
C PHE A 309 0.50 -9.42 -30.95
N ARG A 310 1.66 -10.07 -31.07
CA ARG A 310 2.99 -9.49 -30.84
C ARG A 310 3.25 -8.20 -31.63
N ASP A 311 2.76 -8.11 -32.85
CA ASP A 311 2.94 -6.95 -33.74
C ASP A 311 1.69 -6.04 -33.82
N ARG A 312 0.65 -6.35 -33.03
CA ARG A 312 -0.59 -5.57 -33.00
C ARG A 312 -0.56 -4.52 -31.90
N ASP A 313 -1.36 -3.47 -32.09
CA ASP A 313 -1.61 -2.49 -31.03
C ASP A 313 -2.39 -3.17 -29.91
N ILE A 314 -1.86 -3.13 -28.69
CA ILE A 314 -2.47 -3.67 -27.47
C ILE A 314 -2.73 -2.52 -26.53
N VAL A 315 -3.97 -2.40 -26.04
CA VAL A 315 -4.32 -1.49 -24.94
C VAL A 315 -4.58 -2.30 -23.70
N VAL A 316 -3.74 -2.12 -22.70
CA VAL A 316 -3.87 -2.78 -21.40
C VAL A 316 -4.80 -2.00 -20.50
N ILE A 317 -5.71 -2.72 -19.86
CA ILE A 317 -6.79 -2.16 -19.05
C ILE A 317 -6.72 -2.74 -17.63
N CYS A 318 -6.88 -1.86 -16.63
CA CYS A 318 -7.16 -2.29 -15.26
C CYS A 318 -8.15 -1.33 -14.61
N LYS A 319 -8.30 -1.37 -13.29
CA LYS A 319 -9.23 -0.49 -12.57
C LYS A 319 -8.85 0.99 -12.72
N MET A 320 -7.56 1.36 -12.48
CA MET A 320 -7.09 2.76 -12.40
C MET A 320 -5.84 3.08 -13.22
N GLY A 321 -5.20 2.11 -13.86
CA GLY A 321 -4.02 2.28 -14.72
C GLY A 321 -2.73 1.61 -14.19
N SER A 322 -2.53 1.45 -12.90
CA SER A 322 -1.30 0.94 -12.29
C SER A 322 -0.98 -0.52 -12.69
N ARG A 323 -1.92 -1.45 -12.51
CA ARG A 323 -1.75 -2.86 -12.97
C ARG A 323 -1.52 -2.95 -14.47
N ALA A 324 -2.20 -2.10 -15.23
CA ALA A 324 -2.03 -2.02 -16.68
C ALA A 324 -0.63 -1.53 -17.07
N ALA A 325 -0.06 -0.58 -16.34
CA ALA A 325 1.31 -0.12 -16.56
C ALA A 325 2.34 -1.23 -16.28
N ALA A 326 2.19 -1.98 -15.19
CA ALA A 326 3.05 -3.12 -14.89
C ALA A 326 2.97 -4.21 -15.97
N ALA A 327 1.75 -4.52 -16.42
CA ALA A 327 1.54 -5.47 -17.52
C ALA A 327 2.15 -4.99 -18.85
N ALA A 328 1.99 -3.69 -19.18
CA ALA A 328 2.56 -3.11 -20.39
C ALA A 328 4.10 -3.16 -20.38
N GLN A 329 4.71 -2.90 -19.25
CA GLN A 329 6.15 -3.02 -19.07
C GLN A 329 6.61 -4.47 -19.27
N PHE A 330 5.94 -5.43 -18.64
CA PHE A 330 6.26 -6.86 -18.79
C PHE A 330 6.14 -7.30 -20.25
N LEU A 331 5.06 -6.90 -20.95
CA LEU A 331 4.88 -7.17 -22.37
C LEU A 331 5.98 -6.55 -23.22
N GLY A 332 6.37 -5.29 -22.96
CA GLY A 332 7.48 -4.64 -23.64
C GLY A 332 8.81 -5.38 -23.48
N GLN A 333 9.12 -5.82 -22.26
CA GLN A 333 10.30 -6.66 -21.97
C GLN A 333 10.24 -8.04 -22.65
N SER A 334 9.02 -8.54 -22.90
CA SER A 334 8.76 -9.81 -23.60
C SER A 334 8.68 -9.67 -25.12
N GLY A 335 8.99 -8.47 -25.67
CA GLY A 335 9.12 -8.23 -27.11
C GLY A 335 7.84 -7.74 -27.81
N PHE A 336 6.83 -7.28 -27.08
CA PHE A 336 5.66 -6.60 -27.63
C PHE A 336 5.96 -5.11 -27.80
N SER A 337 6.00 -4.61 -29.02
CA SER A 337 6.49 -3.25 -29.34
C SER A 337 5.41 -2.16 -29.30
N LYS A 338 4.13 -2.53 -29.31
CA LYS A 338 2.99 -1.62 -29.46
C LYS A 338 1.98 -1.78 -28.32
N VAL A 339 2.42 -1.46 -27.12
CA VAL A 339 1.61 -1.62 -25.91
C VAL A 339 1.31 -0.25 -25.31
N GLU A 340 0.03 0.07 -25.20
CA GLU A 340 -0.48 1.29 -24.57
C GLU A 340 -1.27 0.95 -23.29
N VAL A 341 -1.44 1.92 -22.41
CA VAL A 341 -2.20 1.80 -21.16
C VAL A 341 -3.41 2.71 -21.19
N LEU A 342 -4.59 2.20 -20.88
CA LEU A 342 -5.79 3.04 -20.72
C LEU A 342 -5.63 3.98 -19.53
N THR A 343 -5.52 5.27 -19.82
CA THR A 343 -5.31 6.32 -18.82
C THR A 343 -6.45 6.33 -17.78
N GLY A 344 -6.10 6.11 -16.51
CA GLY A 344 -7.07 6.07 -15.40
C GLY A 344 -7.98 4.83 -15.40
N GLY A 345 -7.70 3.83 -16.27
CA GLY A 345 -8.37 2.55 -16.30
C GLY A 345 -9.89 2.62 -16.48
N MET A 346 -10.57 1.56 -16.07
CA MET A 346 -12.03 1.45 -16.18
C MET A 346 -12.80 2.50 -15.38
N MET A 347 -12.24 3.00 -14.28
CA MET A 347 -12.88 4.09 -13.52
C MET A 347 -13.00 5.35 -14.36
N ARG A 348 -11.90 5.78 -14.98
CA ARG A 348 -11.92 6.96 -15.85
C ARG A 348 -12.73 6.72 -17.12
N TRP A 349 -12.66 5.50 -17.66
CA TRP A 349 -13.51 5.11 -18.80
C TRP A 349 -15.00 5.32 -18.49
N ARG A 350 -15.47 4.79 -17.34
CA ARG A 350 -16.88 4.92 -16.93
C ARG A 350 -17.33 6.36 -16.69
N ARG A 351 -16.42 7.19 -16.18
CA ARG A 351 -16.71 8.60 -15.96
C ARG A 351 -16.77 9.42 -17.26
N ASP A 352 -15.84 9.18 -18.18
CA ASP A 352 -15.60 10.06 -19.33
C ASP A 352 -16.34 9.56 -20.61
N VAL A 353 -16.67 8.27 -20.70
CA VAL A 353 -17.27 7.64 -21.89
C VAL A 353 -18.61 6.95 -21.58
N GLY A 354 -18.78 6.40 -20.38
CA GLY A 354 -20.02 5.79 -19.90
C GLY A 354 -20.02 4.27 -19.87
#